data_019d31ad7a4a222eda7c09cd41f5fe7e
#
_entry.id   019d31ad7a4a222eda7c09cd41f5fe7e
#
_cell.length_a   1.000
_cell.length_b   1.000
_cell.length_c   1.000
_cell.angle_alpha   90.00
_cell.angle_beta   90.00
_cell.angle_gamma   90.00
#
_symmetry.space_group_name_H-M   'P 1'
#
loop_
_entity.id
_entity.type
_entity.pdbx_description
1 polymer ?
#
loop_
_entity_poly.entity_id
_entity_poly.type
_entity_poly.pdbx_seq_one_letter_code
_entity_poly.pdbx_strand_id
1 'polypeptide(L)'
;MLGENLSVPFNFEIDPKGMVYLLNAEERFKTSPVVLRNDSVVIPLDQFDNELVFLFHNNTMSGELRKQDHRSTLLPVTAEKGKTYRFAEKKNTKAEKVEGVYDIEFTFESGKKERSVAVLKQNGKQLTGTFLKESGDSRYLQGIVEGNKFYLSSFIGSTPGYYTGEVNNDGTITGEQIGSRVHHHFKGKRNSFAALPDPYKALNDGERKKLAPFAMPDVHGNIVSLSDEKYKNKVVIIPITGTWCPNCIDEAAFLSPWYQKNKDRGVEIITIHYERQTDTAFANKVMRRFRNRFDIQYDQVFGGMANSDTVRRTLGLPEFKSYPTTLFVDKKGNVAKIHSGYSGPATGRFYDEFLKDFNDEVDKLLKE
;
A
#
# COMPACT_ATOMS: atom_id res chain seq x y z
N MET A 1 10.25 -12.55 13.85
CA MET A 1 11.22 -11.58 14.44
C MET A 1 12.01 -10.97 13.28
N LEU A 2 12.21 -9.68 13.30
CA LEU A 2 13.09 -8.99 12.35
C LEU A 2 14.46 -8.82 13.00
N GLY A 3 15.50 -9.59 12.55
CA GLY A 3 16.80 -9.65 13.23
C GLY A 3 16.79 -10.46 14.54
N GLU A 4 17.94 -10.55 15.22
CA GLU A 4 18.13 -11.49 16.34
C GLU A 4 17.26 -11.21 17.57
N ASN A 5 16.63 -10.02 17.74
CA ASN A 5 15.85 -9.70 18.94
C ASN A 5 14.65 -8.74 18.71
N LEU A 6 14.26 -8.46 17.47
CA LEU A 6 13.16 -7.52 17.22
C LEU A 6 11.85 -8.28 16.91
N SER A 7 10.86 -8.12 17.79
CA SER A 7 9.49 -8.56 17.55
C SER A 7 8.64 -7.39 17.04
N VAL A 8 7.90 -7.63 15.97
CA VAL A 8 6.92 -6.67 15.45
C VAL A 8 5.53 -7.07 15.92
N PRO A 9 4.95 -6.38 16.89
CA PRO A 9 3.63 -6.72 17.39
C PRO A 9 2.55 -6.31 16.38
N PHE A 10 1.52 -7.13 16.25
CA PHE A 10 0.29 -6.83 15.53
C PHE A 10 -0.91 -7.49 16.21
N ASN A 11 -2.09 -6.97 15.94
CA ASN A 11 -3.33 -7.53 16.45
C ASN A 11 -4.17 -8.10 15.31
N PHE A 12 -4.90 -9.16 15.60
CA PHE A 12 -5.92 -9.70 14.72
C PHE A 12 -7.12 -10.18 15.51
N GLU A 13 -8.25 -10.27 14.86
CA GLU A 13 -9.45 -10.85 15.41
C GLU A 13 -10.04 -11.89 14.46
N ILE A 14 -10.75 -12.84 15.04
CA ILE A 14 -11.51 -13.84 14.31
C ILE A 14 -12.97 -13.65 14.68
N ASP A 15 -13.83 -13.40 13.70
CA ASP A 15 -15.27 -13.25 13.94
C ASP A 15 -15.96 -14.62 14.16
N PRO A 16 -17.23 -14.65 14.61
CA PRO A 16 -17.96 -15.88 14.84
C PRO A 16 -18.14 -16.78 13.60
N LYS A 17 -17.91 -16.23 12.39
CA LYS A 17 -17.95 -16.98 11.12
C LYS A 17 -16.58 -17.47 10.69
N GLY A 18 -15.55 -17.29 11.54
CA GLY A 18 -14.16 -17.68 11.25
C GLY A 18 -13.40 -16.72 10.33
N MET A 19 -13.99 -15.57 9.96
CA MET A 19 -13.30 -14.57 9.16
C MET A 19 -12.25 -13.84 9.99
N VAL A 20 -11.06 -13.69 9.45
CA VAL A 20 -9.94 -13.05 10.13
C VAL A 20 -9.74 -11.62 9.63
N TYR A 21 -9.46 -10.71 10.56
CA TYR A 21 -9.16 -9.31 10.29
C TYR A 21 -7.85 -8.94 10.99
N LEU A 22 -6.90 -8.41 10.22
CA LEU A 22 -5.69 -7.78 10.77
C LEU A 22 -6.04 -6.33 11.12
N LEU A 23 -5.66 -5.92 12.33
CA LEU A 23 -6.06 -4.62 12.89
C LEU A 23 -4.85 -3.69 12.89
N ASN A 24 -4.98 -2.48 12.32
CA ASN A 24 -3.97 -1.43 12.33
C ASN A 24 -4.66 -0.08 12.54
N ALA A 25 -4.65 0.44 13.75
CA ALA A 25 -5.38 1.67 14.10
C ALA A 25 -6.88 1.57 13.70
N GLU A 26 -7.33 2.41 12.79
CA GLU A 26 -8.70 2.42 12.27
C GLU A 26 -8.93 1.37 11.18
N GLU A 27 -7.85 0.77 10.66
CA GLU A 27 -7.94 -0.22 9.60
C GLU A 27 -8.31 -1.59 10.16
N ARG A 28 -9.27 -2.22 9.50
CA ARG A 28 -9.70 -3.59 9.73
C ARG A 28 -9.53 -4.37 8.43
N PHE A 29 -8.29 -4.83 8.18
CA PHE A 29 -7.93 -5.48 6.93
C PHE A 29 -8.43 -6.92 6.90
N LYS A 30 -9.48 -7.17 6.11
CA LYS A 30 -10.09 -8.48 5.94
C LYS A 30 -9.12 -9.43 5.21
N THR A 31 -8.93 -10.62 5.76
CA THR A 31 -8.19 -11.73 5.13
C THR A 31 -9.17 -12.80 4.64
N SER A 32 -8.80 -14.06 4.72
CA SER A 32 -9.65 -15.21 4.43
C SER A 32 -10.10 -15.90 5.72
N PRO A 33 -11.13 -16.74 5.69
CA PRO A 33 -11.53 -17.52 6.86
C PRO A 33 -10.39 -18.41 7.36
N VAL A 34 -10.36 -18.62 8.66
CA VAL A 34 -9.46 -19.59 9.29
C VAL A 34 -9.73 -21.01 8.76
N VAL A 35 -8.66 -21.75 8.55
CA VAL A 35 -8.72 -23.15 8.13
C VAL A 35 -8.03 -24.03 9.17
N LEU A 36 -8.67 -25.09 9.58
CA LEU A 36 -8.07 -26.10 10.43
C LEU A 36 -7.41 -27.19 9.55
N ARG A 37 -6.13 -27.44 9.76
CA ARG A 37 -5.35 -28.50 9.07
C ARG A 37 -4.65 -29.35 10.12
N ASN A 38 -5.16 -30.57 10.36
CA ASN A 38 -4.68 -31.44 11.44
C ASN A 38 -4.69 -30.67 12.78
N ASP A 39 -3.52 -30.53 13.43
CA ASP A 39 -3.35 -29.85 14.71
C ASP A 39 -3.01 -28.35 14.55
N SER A 40 -3.11 -27.82 13.33
CA SER A 40 -2.72 -26.46 13.01
C SER A 40 -3.92 -25.57 12.68
N VAL A 41 -3.86 -24.33 13.14
CA VAL A 41 -4.72 -23.22 12.68
C VAL A 41 -4.00 -22.46 11.60
N VAL A 42 -4.62 -22.37 10.44
CA VAL A 42 -4.07 -21.65 9.29
C VAL A 42 -4.92 -20.42 9.01
N ILE A 43 -4.29 -19.27 8.93
CA ILE A 43 -4.90 -18.00 8.50
C ILE A 43 -4.35 -17.69 7.11
N PRO A 44 -5.12 -17.93 6.03
CA PRO A 44 -4.69 -17.61 4.70
C PRO A 44 -4.62 -16.07 4.51
N LEU A 45 -3.52 -15.60 3.95
CA LEU A 45 -3.27 -14.21 3.59
C LEU A 45 -3.20 -14.13 2.06
N ASP A 46 -4.30 -14.52 1.44
CA ASP A 46 -4.41 -14.82 0.00
C ASP A 46 -3.94 -13.66 -0.89
N GLN A 47 -4.14 -12.42 -0.43
CA GLN A 47 -3.71 -11.23 -1.18
C GLN A 47 -2.20 -11.22 -1.47
N PHE A 48 -1.40 -11.86 -0.62
CA PHE A 48 0.05 -11.86 -0.70
C PHE A 48 0.65 -13.26 -0.95
N ASP A 49 -0.19 -14.25 -1.23
CA ASP A 49 0.18 -15.67 -1.30
C ASP A 49 0.97 -16.14 -0.07
N ASN A 50 0.59 -15.62 1.09
CA ASN A 50 1.16 -15.98 2.40
C ASN A 50 0.09 -16.68 3.25
N GLU A 51 0.53 -17.33 4.31
CA GLU A 51 -0.33 -17.86 5.37
C GLU A 51 0.38 -17.75 6.73
N LEU A 52 -0.40 -17.52 7.78
CA LEU A 52 0.04 -17.72 9.16
C LEU A 52 -0.38 -19.13 9.57
N VAL A 53 0.55 -19.92 10.09
CA VAL A 53 0.30 -21.27 10.55
C VAL A 53 0.67 -21.36 12.01
N PHE A 54 -0.26 -21.80 12.85
CA PHE A 54 -0.09 -21.86 14.30
C PHE A 54 -0.39 -23.24 14.85
N LEU A 55 0.38 -23.64 15.85
CA LEU A 55 0.09 -24.74 16.77
C LEU A 55 -0.40 -24.16 18.10
N PHE A 56 -1.42 -24.77 18.69
CA PHE A 56 -1.95 -24.37 19.99
C PHE A 56 -1.11 -24.92 21.15
N HIS A 57 -0.86 -24.05 22.12
CA HIS A 57 -0.26 -24.39 23.40
C HIS A 57 -1.04 -23.67 24.52
N ASN A 58 -2.13 -24.29 24.97
CA ASN A 58 -3.06 -23.67 25.94
C ASN A 58 -3.61 -22.32 25.44
N ASN A 59 -3.25 -21.20 26.08
CA ASN A 59 -3.70 -19.84 25.72
C ASN A 59 -2.77 -19.13 24.74
N THR A 60 -1.69 -19.78 24.30
CA THR A 60 -0.73 -19.24 23.35
C THR A 60 -0.70 -20.07 22.08
N MET A 61 -0.25 -19.45 21.02
CA MET A 61 0.01 -20.13 19.74
C MET A 61 1.43 -19.79 19.30
N SER A 62 2.14 -20.77 18.79
CA SER A 62 3.43 -20.57 18.12
C SER A 62 3.38 -21.11 16.71
N GLY A 63 4.14 -20.49 15.82
CA GLY A 63 4.10 -20.87 14.42
C GLY A 63 4.93 -19.95 13.52
N GLU A 64 4.50 -19.84 12.28
CA GLU A 64 5.25 -19.13 11.26
C GLU A 64 4.36 -18.38 10.28
N LEU A 65 4.89 -17.28 9.76
CA LEU A 65 4.44 -16.66 8.51
C LEU A 65 5.24 -17.33 7.38
N ARG A 66 4.55 -17.91 6.40
CA ARG A 66 5.19 -18.59 5.27
C ARG A 66 4.45 -18.34 3.95
N LYS A 67 5.07 -18.74 2.85
CA LYS A 67 4.40 -18.78 1.54
C LYS A 67 3.39 -19.92 1.48
N GLN A 68 2.25 -19.69 0.79
CA GLN A 68 1.23 -20.74 0.57
C GLN A 68 1.72 -21.93 -0.26
N ASP A 69 2.77 -21.75 -1.06
CA ASP A 69 3.40 -22.82 -1.82
C ASP A 69 4.35 -23.69 -0.97
N HIS A 70 4.47 -23.39 0.34
CA HIS A 70 5.30 -24.08 1.33
C HIS A 70 6.80 -24.09 1.05
N ARG A 71 7.28 -23.31 0.09
CA ARG A 71 8.71 -23.31 -0.32
C ARG A 71 9.59 -22.48 0.61
N SER A 72 9.01 -21.60 1.40
CA SER A 72 9.79 -20.73 2.30
C SER A 72 9.00 -20.29 3.52
N THR A 73 9.62 -20.43 4.70
CA THR A 73 9.24 -19.72 5.92
C THR A 73 9.79 -18.29 5.84
N LEU A 74 8.95 -17.33 6.14
CA LEU A 74 9.33 -15.92 6.12
C LEU A 74 9.77 -15.44 7.52
N LEU A 75 8.94 -15.68 8.54
CA LEU A 75 9.16 -15.21 9.92
C LEU A 75 8.51 -16.15 10.93
N PRO A 76 9.15 -16.44 12.08
CA PRO A 76 8.48 -17.06 13.22
C PRO A 76 7.47 -16.09 13.83
N VAL A 77 6.34 -16.64 14.31
CA VAL A 77 5.23 -15.86 14.89
C VAL A 77 4.74 -16.54 16.15
N THR A 78 4.43 -15.74 17.17
CA THR A 78 3.70 -16.18 18.38
C THR A 78 2.46 -15.34 18.55
N ALA A 79 1.40 -15.89 19.11
CA ALA A 79 0.17 -15.18 19.42
C ALA A 79 -0.38 -15.58 20.79
N GLU A 80 -1.12 -14.66 21.43
CA GLU A 80 -1.73 -14.85 22.74
C GLU A 80 -3.18 -14.38 22.69
N LYS A 81 -4.10 -15.21 23.17
CA LYS A 81 -5.52 -14.90 23.20
C LYS A 81 -5.84 -13.83 24.25
N GLY A 82 -6.71 -12.89 23.87
CA GLY A 82 -7.20 -11.85 24.79
C GLY A 82 -6.26 -10.65 24.96
N LYS A 83 -5.13 -10.63 24.27
CA LYS A 83 -4.18 -9.53 24.30
C LYS A 83 -4.64 -8.43 23.34
N THR A 84 -5.20 -7.36 23.88
CA THR A 84 -5.79 -6.27 23.08
C THR A 84 -4.82 -5.12 22.82
N TYR A 85 -3.74 -5.00 23.59
CA TYR A 85 -2.70 -4.00 23.39
C TYR A 85 -1.66 -4.49 22.38
N ARG A 86 -1.11 -3.57 21.60
CA ARG A 86 -0.05 -3.86 20.62
C ARG A 86 1.34 -3.78 21.26
N PHE A 87 1.58 -2.73 22.03
CA PHE A 87 2.81 -2.54 22.80
C PHE A 87 2.46 -2.49 24.30
N ALA A 88 3.27 -3.12 25.12
CA ALA A 88 3.10 -3.05 26.57
C ALA A 88 3.51 -1.67 27.08
N GLU A 89 2.62 -1.00 27.78
CA GLU A 89 2.91 0.29 28.39
C GLU A 89 3.74 0.14 29.67
N LYS A 90 4.81 0.91 29.77
CA LYS A 90 5.53 1.04 31.03
C LYS A 90 4.73 1.90 32.00
N LYS A 91 4.50 1.37 33.21
CA LYS A 91 3.89 2.13 34.29
C LYS A 91 4.81 3.33 34.65
N ASN A 92 4.19 4.49 34.93
CA ASN A 92 4.87 5.71 35.37
C ASN A 92 5.74 6.45 34.34
N THR A 93 5.67 6.13 33.06
CA THR A 93 6.31 6.93 32.01
C THR A 93 5.31 7.93 31.45
N LYS A 94 5.62 9.23 31.52
CA LYS A 94 4.83 10.27 30.88
C LYS A 94 5.10 10.25 29.37
N ALA A 95 4.06 10.36 28.54
CA ALA A 95 4.23 10.52 27.10
C ALA A 95 4.47 12.00 26.76
N GLU A 96 5.49 12.28 26.00
CA GLU A 96 5.70 13.61 25.43
C GLU A 96 4.85 13.80 24.17
N LYS A 97 4.74 15.04 23.71
CA LYS A 97 3.93 15.39 22.53
C LYS A 97 4.66 15.07 21.24
N VAL A 98 4.26 13.96 20.60
CA VAL A 98 4.78 13.47 19.32
C VAL A 98 3.86 13.83 18.15
N GLU A 99 2.57 14.07 18.40
CA GLU A 99 1.59 14.37 17.34
C GLU A 99 2.02 15.53 16.44
N GLY A 100 1.67 15.47 15.15
CA GLY A 100 1.88 16.55 14.18
C GLY A 100 2.23 16.04 12.81
N VAL A 101 2.48 17.01 11.93
CA VAL A 101 3.01 16.77 10.58
C VAL A 101 4.48 17.14 10.58
N TYR A 102 5.30 16.29 9.99
CA TYR A 102 6.75 16.46 9.95
C TYR A 102 7.27 16.35 8.52
N ASP A 103 8.19 17.24 8.15
CA ASP A 103 9.02 17.10 6.95
C ASP A 103 10.17 16.16 7.29
N ILE A 104 10.23 15.00 6.66
CA ILE A 104 11.12 13.89 6.97
C ILE A 104 12.08 13.63 5.81
N GLU A 105 13.33 13.35 6.14
CA GLU A 105 14.33 12.79 5.23
C GLU A 105 14.68 11.37 5.67
N PHE A 106 14.37 10.38 4.85
CA PHE A 106 14.88 9.02 5.02
C PHE A 106 16.27 8.91 4.40
N THR A 107 17.16 8.20 5.08
CA THR A 107 18.47 7.80 4.57
C THR A 107 18.51 6.27 4.50
N PHE A 108 18.68 5.75 3.29
CA PHE A 108 18.77 4.32 3.01
C PHE A 108 20.18 3.80 3.33
N GLU A 109 20.33 2.48 3.50
CA GLU A 109 21.66 1.85 3.70
C GLU A 109 22.65 2.17 2.56
N SER A 110 22.15 2.37 1.34
CA SER A 110 22.94 2.81 0.18
C SER A 110 23.44 4.26 0.25
N GLY A 111 23.04 5.01 1.28
CA GLY A 111 23.27 6.45 1.39
C GLY A 111 22.30 7.32 0.58
N LYS A 112 21.42 6.71 -0.23
CA LYS A 112 20.37 7.45 -0.94
C LYS A 112 19.43 8.11 0.06
N LYS A 113 18.96 9.31 -0.27
CA LYS A 113 17.98 10.05 0.54
C LYS A 113 16.64 10.15 -0.17
N GLU A 114 15.57 10.13 0.60
CA GLU A 114 14.20 10.29 0.11
C GLU A 114 13.41 11.20 1.06
N ARG A 115 12.70 12.17 0.49
CA ARG A 115 11.79 13.01 1.26
C ARG A 115 10.51 12.25 1.58
N SER A 116 9.98 12.53 2.77
CA SER A 116 8.73 11.96 3.26
C SER A 116 8.01 12.96 4.12
N VAL A 117 6.71 12.76 4.32
CA VAL A 117 5.91 13.48 5.30
C VAL A 117 5.40 12.48 6.33
N ALA A 118 5.71 12.67 7.61
CA ALA A 118 5.07 11.91 8.67
C ALA A 118 3.81 12.64 9.15
N VAL A 119 2.71 11.89 9.26
CA VAL A 119 1.45 12.37 9.86
C VAL A 119 1.20 11.51 11.09
N LEU A 120 1.35 12.10 12.28
CA LEU A 120 1.24 11.42 13.57
C LEU A 120 0.09 12.00 14.38
N LYS A 121 -0.77 11.12 14.93
CA LYS A 121 -1.90 11.46 15.80
C LYS A 121 -1.71 10.77 17.14
N GLN A 122 -1.86 11.51 18.25
CA GLN A 122 -1.63 11.00 19.59
C GLN A 122 -2.85 11.19 20.49
N ASN A 123 -3.20 10.14 21.23
CA ASN A 123 -4.19 10.19 22.31
C ASN A 123 -3.59 9.55 23.56
N GLY A 124 -3.18 10.40 24.51
CA GLY A 124 -2.41 9.95 25.68
C GLY A 124 -1.09 9.30 25.27
N LYS A 125 -0.91 8.01 25.58
CA LYS A 125 0.24 7.22 25.13
C LYS A 125 0.03 6.57 23.77
N GLN A 126 -1.19 6.43 23.31
CA GLN A 126 -1.47 5.79 22.03
C GLN A 126 -1.05 6.70 20.88
N LEU A 127 -0.33 6.14 19.93
CA LEU A 127 0.14 6.82 18.73
C LEU A 127 -0.34 6.07 17.49
N THR A 128 -0.87 6.81 16.54
CA THR A 128 -1.21 6.31 15.20
C THR A 128 -0.62 7.25 14.15
N GLY A 129 -0.49 6.80 12.92
CA GLY A 129 -0.02 7.66 11.85
C GLY A 129 0.46 6.91 10.62
N THR A 130 1.20 7.63 9.80
CA THR A 130 1.81 7.09 8.58
C THR A 130 2.99 7.94 8.14
N PHE A 131 3.83 7.38 7.25
CA PHE A 131 4.87 8.09 6.53
C PHE A 131 4.50 8.09 5.05
N LEU A 132 4.24 9.25 4.49
CA LEU A 132 3.91 9.46 3.08
C LEU A 132 5.18 9.74 2.29
N LYS A 133 5.41 9.02 1.20
CA LYS A 133 6.50 9.14 0.24
C LYS A 133 5.95 9.37 -1.17
N GLU A 134 6.79 9.73 -2.13
CA GLU A 134 6.40 9.84 -3.54
C GLU A 134 5.84 8.52 -4.12
N SER A 135 6.24 7.39 -3.55
CA SER A 135 5.76 6.05 -3.92
C SER A 135 4.47 5.61 -3.24
N GLY A 136 3.93 6.42 -2.32
CA GLY A 136 2.76 6.11 -1.50
C GLY A 136 3.06 6.12 -0.01
N ASP A 137 2.09 5.75 0.80
CA ASP A 137 2.19 5.81 2.24
C ASP A 137 2.53 4.46 2.91
N SER A 138 2.81 4.52 4.20
CA SER A 138 3.06 3.35 5.05
C SER A 138 1.77 2.73 5.61
N ARG A 139 0.60 3.13 5.07
CA ARG A 139 -0.73 2.75 5.57
C ARG A 139 -0.91 3.14 7.04
N TYR A 140 -1.79 2.44 7.73
CA TYR A 140 -2.04 2.68 9.14
C TYR A 140 -0.95 2.07 10.01
N LEU A 141 -0.20 2.91 10.71
CA LEU A 141 0.72 2.51 11.76
C LEU A 141 0.05 2.74 13.12
N GLN A 142 0.28 1.83 14.05
CA GLN A 142 -0.24 1.92 15.42
C GLN A 142 0.82 1.57 16.43
N GLY A 143 0.85 2.31 17.54
CA GLY A 143 1.79 2.05 18.61
C GLY A 143 1.64 2.97 19.80
N ILE A 144 2.75 3.27 20.45
CA ILE A 144 2.77 4.04 21.71
C ILE A 144 3.91 5.05 21.77
N VAL A 145 3.76 6.01 22.67
CA VAL A 145 4.79 6.97 23.12
C VAL A 145 5.17 6.66 24.56
N GLU A 146 6.47 6.53 24.81
CA GLU A 146 7.07 6.35 26.13
C GLU A 146 8.17 7.40 26.38
N GLY A 147 7.91 8.38 27.21
CA GLY A 147 8.79 9.55 27.32
C GLY A 147 8.78 10.32 26.01
N ASN A 148 9.96 10.57 25.47
CA ASN A 148 10.18 11.18 24.16
C ASN A 148 10.28 10.14 23.03
N LYS A 149 10.26 8.83 23.32
CA LYS A 149 10.38 7.75 22.35
C LYS A 149 9.02 7.26 21.89
N PHE A 150 8.95 6.83 20.63
CA PHE A 150 7.76 6.22 20.08
C PHE A 150 8.08 4.93 19.33
N TYR A 151 7.08 4.06 19.26
CA TYR A 151 7.13 2.75 18.60
C TYR A 151 5.85 2.57 17.82
N LEU A 152 5.96 2.21 16.54
CA LEU A 152 4.84 1.98 15.65
C LEU A 152 5.04 0.69 14.87
N SER A 153 3.97 -0.03 14.60
CA SER A 153 4.00 -1.22 13.74
C SER A 153 2.76 -1.33 12.87
N SER A 154 2.88 -2.11 11.80
CA SER A 154 1.80 -2.45 10.89
C SER A 154 2.02 -3.84 10.31
N PHE A 155 0.93 -4.58 10.09
CA PHE A 155 0.94 -5.85 9.38
C PHE A 155 -0.40 -6.08 8.69
N ILE A 156 -0.37 -6.36 7.39
CA ILE A 156 -1.54 -6.64 6.56
C ILE A 156 -1.46 -8.00 5.84
N GLY A 157 -0.47 -8.84 6.23
CA GLY A 157 -0.27 -10.15 5.62
C GLY A 157 0.91 -10.24 4.64
N SER A 158 1.59 -9.13 4.38
CA SER A 158 2.84 -9.09 3.63
C SER A 158 4.05 -9.07 4.57
N THR A 159 4.99 -8.17 4.36
CA THR A 159 6.10 -7.93 5.29
C THR A 159 5.65 -6.99 6.40
N PRO A 160 5.87 -7.31 7.68
CA PRO A 160 5.56 -6.40 8.78
C PRO A 160 6.45 -5.16 8.74
N GLY A 161 5.88 -4.01 9.08
CA GLY A 161 6.58 -2.74 9.24
C GLY A 161 6.77 -2.39 10.70
N TYR A 162 7.95 -1.90 11.07
CA TYR A 162 8.27 -1.39 12.40
C TYR A 162 9.00 -0.06 12.30
N TYR A 163 8.57 0.90 13.09
CA TYR A 163 9.17 2.22 13.18
C TYR A 163 9.41 2.55 14.65
N THR A 164 10.58 3.08 14.94
CA THR A 164 10.91 3.62 16.25
C THR A 164 11.60 4.96 16.09
N GLY A 165 11.43 5.83 17.06
CA GLY A 165 12.08 7.12 17.01
C GLY A 165 11.91 7.90 18.31
N GLU A 166 12.45 9.09 18.33
CA GLU A 166 12.36 10.02 19.43
C GLU A 166 12.15 11.46 18.97
N VAL A 167 11.45 12.22 19.78
CA VAL A 167 11.31 13.67 19.62
C VAL A 167 12.36 14.34 20.50
N ASN A 168 13.16 15.21 19.90
CA ASN A 168 14.18 15.98 20.56
C ASN A 168 13.61 17.28 21.15
N ASN A 169 14.32 17.88 22.11
CA ASN A 169 13.91 19.13 22.77
C ASN A 169 13.73 20.31 21.82
N ASP A 170 14.42 20.31 20.67
CA ASP A 170 14.32 21.32 19.62
C ASP A 170 13.15 21.09 18.65
N GLY A 171 12.29 20.09 18.91
CA GLY A 171 11.14 19.71 18.08
C GLY A 171 11.50 18.91 16.82
N THR A 172 12.77 18.50 16.69
CA THR A 172 13.16 17.56 15.65
C THR A 172 12.76 16.13 16.03
N ILE A 173 12.67 15.26 15.04
CA ILE A 173 12.39 13.83 15.21
C ILE A 173 13.48 13.03 14.51
N THR A 174 13.96 11.99 15.15
CA THR A 174 14.91 11.04 14.59
C THR A 174 14.42 9.62 14.84
N GLY A 175 14.76 8.69 13.97
CA GLY A 175 14.34 7.30 14.15
C GLY A 175 14.72 6.38 13.01
N GLU A 176 14.10 5.20 13.03
CA GLU A 176 14.41 4.10 12.12
C GLU A 176 13.13 3.42 11.62
N GLN A 177 13.16 2.99 10.36
CA GLN A 177 12.23 2.04 9.78
C GLN A 177 12.94 0.70 9.65
N ILE A 178 12.39 -0.33 10.25
CA ILE A 178 12.98 -1.67 10.29
C ILE A 178 11.99 -2.67 9.68
N GLY A 179 12.44 -3.43 8.71
CA GLY A 179 11.70 -4.51 8.07
C GLY A 179 12.60 -5.73 7.86
N SER A 180 12.08 -6.81 7.32
CA SER A 180 12.87 -8.03 7.07
C SER A 180 14.01 -7.85 6.06
N ARG A 181 13.96 -6.81 5.23
CA ARG A 181 14.94 -6.47 4.18
C ARG A 181 15.20 -4.98 4.09
N VAL A 182 14.85 -4.24 5.13
CA VAL A 182 14.84 -2.77 5.10
C VAL A 182 15.30 -2.28 6.46
N HIS A 183 16.34 -1.47 6.47
CA HIS A 183 16.76 -0.71 7.64
C HIS A 183 17.12 0.70 7.17
N HIS A 184 16.26 1.65 7.47
CA HIS A 184 16.43 3.04 7.05
C HIS A 184 16.37 3.94 8.26
N HIS A 185 17.25 4.93 8.31
CA HIS A 185 17.19 5.99 9.30
C HIS A 185 16.34 7.14 8.77
N PHE A 186 15.68 7.86 9.64
CA PHE A 186 15.02 9.11 9.30
C PHE A 186 15.27 10.21 10.31
N LYS A 187 15.22 11.42 9.82
CA LYS A 187 15.22 12.64 10.63
C LYS A 187 14.25 13.65 10.03
N GLY A 188 13.74 14.54 10.86
CA GLY A 188 12.84 15.57 10.37
C GLY A 188 12.52 16.65 11.37
N LYS A 189 11.69 17.59 10.93
CA LYS A 189 11.21 18.71 11.74
C LYS A 189 9.69 18.82 11.61
N ARG A 190 9.05 19.24 12.70
CA ARG A 190 7.64 19.56 12.69
C ARG A 190 7.38 20.70 11.69
N ASN A 191 6.49 20.42 10.72
CA ASN A 191 6.12 21.37 9.69
C ASN A 191 4.69 21.07 9.23
N SER A 192 3.72 21.88 9.65
CA SER A 192 2.32 21.73 9.24
C SER A 192 2.08 21.96 7.74
N PHE A 193 3.02 22.58 7.05
CA PHE A 193 2.99 22.82 5.59
C PHE A 193 3.87 21.83 4.80
N ALA A 194 4.38 20.77 5.46
CA ALA A 194 5.15 19.76 4.75
C ALA A 194 4.34 19.19 3.58
N ALA A 195 4.99 19.04 2.44
CA ALA A 195 4.41 18.49 1.22
C ALA A 195 5.50 17.75 0.44
N LEU A 196 5.09 16.79 -0.39
CA LEU A 196 5.98 16.13 -1.33
C LEU A 196 5.93 16.81 -2.69
N PRO A 197 7.05 16.84 -3.43
CA PRO A 197 7.03 17.28 -4.82
C PRO A 197 6.27 16.27 -5.69
N ASP A 198 5.67 16.76 -6.78
CA ASP A 198 5.20 15.87 -7.85
C ASP A 198 6.41 15.27 -8.59
N PRO A 199 6.64 13.93 -8.52
CA PRO A 199 7.78 13.31 -9.17
C PRO A 199 7.70 13.32 -10.70
N TYR A 200 6.51 13.58 -11.27
CA TYR A 200 6.26 13.68 -12.69
C TYR A 200 5.97 15.11 -13.16
N LYS A 201 6.28 16.13 -12.33
CA LYS A 201 5.97 17.54 -12.65
C LYS A 201 6.44 17.94 -14.05
N ALA A 202 7.66 17.59 -14.43
CA ALA A 202 8.19 17.95 -15.74
C ALA A 202 7.42 17.30 -16.91
N LEU A 203 6.85 16.10 -16.71
CA LEU A 203 6.01 15.44 -17.71
C LEU A 203 4.59 16.01 -17.69
N ASN A 204 4.06 16.32 -16.51
CA ASN A 204 2.73 16.87 -16.33
C ASN A 204 2.61 18.33 -16.84
N ASP A 205 3.69 19.10 -16.71
CA ASP A 205 3.78 20.48 -17.23
C ASP A 205 4.21 20.52 -18.73
N GLY A 206 4.54 19.36 -19.32
CA GLY A 206 5.01 19.23 -20.69
C GLY A 206 3.91 19.06 -21.73
N GLU A 207 4.33 18.83 -22.97
CA GLU A 207 3.42 18.46 -24.05
C GLU A 207 2.85 17.05 -23.85
N ARG A 208 1.53 16.89 -24.05
CA ARG A 208 0.85 15.59 -23.97
C ARG A 208 1.38 14.63 -25.03
N LYS A 209 1.68 13.40 -24.63
CA LYS A 209 2.24 12.36 -25.50
C LYS A 209 1.34 11.13 -25.53
N LYS A 210 1.31 10.46 -26.67
CA LYS A 210 0.65 9.15 -26.75
C LYS A 210 1.48 8.10 -26.04
N LEU A 211 0.78 7.15 -25.40
CA LEU A 211 1.40 5.91 -24.96
C LEU A 211 1.87 5.09 -26.16
N ALA A 212 2.87 4.25 -25.98
CA ALA A 212 3.15 3.18 -26.92
C ALA A 212 1.91 2.30 -27.06
N PRO A 213 1.54 1.90 -28.29
CA PRO A 213 0.44 0.96 -28.47
C PRO A 213 0.70 -0.32 -27.68
N PHE A 214 -0.29 -0.77 -26.94
CA PHE A 214 -0.24 -2.03 -26.22
C PHE A 214 -1.45 -2.91 -26.58
N ALA A 215 -1.24 -4.21 -26.51
CA ALA A 215 -2.27 -5.23 -26.63
C ALA A 215 -1.93 -6.32 -25.62
N MET A 216 -2.70 -6.39 -24.55
CA MET A 216 -2.41 -7.23 -23.39
C MET A 216 -3.57 -8.16 -23.07
N PRO A 217 -3.30 -9.40 -22.63
CA PRO A 217 -4.36 -10.34 -22.26
C PRO A 217 -5.01 -9.95 -20.93
N ASP A 218 -6.34 -10.07 -20.88
CA ASP A 218 -7.11 -10.08 -19.64
C ASP A 218 -7.05 -11.46 -18.97
N VAL A 219 -7.74 -11.62 -17.82
CA VAL A 219 -7.80 -12.89 -17.07
C VAL A 219 -8.54 -14.02 -17.83
N HIS A 220 -9.20 -13.73 -18.92
CA HIS A 220 -9.90 -14.67 -19.78
C HIS A 220 -9.14 -14.99 -21.08
N GLY A 221 -8.03 -14.29 -21.32
CA GLY A 221 -7.22 -14.40 -22.54
C GLY A 221 -7.67 -13.49 -23.67
N ASN A 222 -8.67 -12.63 -23.46
CA ASN A 222 -9.04 -11.63 -24.45
C ASN A 222 -7.98 -10.54 -24.51
N ILE A 223 -7.66 -10.09 -25.71
CA ILE A 223 -6.68 -9.00 -25.88
C ILE A 223 -7.41 -7.67 -25.73
N VAL A 224 -6.89 -6.83 -24.86
CA VAL A 224 -7.38 -5.47 -24.60
C VAL A 224 -6.34 -4.47 -25.04
N SER A 225 -6.76 -3.45 -25.77
CA SER A 225 -5.93 -2.33 -26.24
C SER A 225 -6.63 -1.00 -25.99
N LEU A 226 -5.88 0.05 -25.75
CA LEU A 226 -6.42 1.41 -25.65
C LEU A 226 -7.11 1.87 -26.97
N SER A 227 -6.80 1.21 -28.10
CA SER A 227 -7.44 1.47 -29.41
C SER A 227 -8.82 0.81 -29.60
N ASP A 228 -9.27 -0.02 -28.63
CA ASP A 228 -10.56 -0.70 -28.74
C ASP A 228 -11.71 0.31 -28.73
N GLU A 229 -12.81 -0.03 -29.41
CA GLU A 229 -13.94 0.86 -29.66
C GLU A 229 -14.52 1.47 -28.38
N LYS A 230 -14.55 0.68 -27.28
CA LYS A 230 -15.12 1.11 -26.01
C LYS A 230 -14.34 2.25 -25.33
N TYR A 231 -13.06 2.48 -25.70
CA TYR A 231 -12.23 3.56 -25.14
C TYR A 231 -12.18 4.81 -26.02
N LYS A 232 -12.66 4.73 -27.28
CA LYS A 232 -12.66 5.87 -28.19
C LYS A 232 -13.53 7.00 -27.67
N ASN A 233 -13.00 8.22 -27.72
CA ASN A 233 -13.66 9.43 -27.23
C ASN A 233 -14.04 9.37 -25.73
N LYS A 234 -13.34 8.56 -24.95
CA LYS A 234 -13.48 8.46 -23.50
C LYS A 234 -12.25 9.03 -22.79
N VAL A 235 -12.44 9.49 -21.58
CA VAL A 235 -11.35 9.67 -20.64
C VAL A 235 -10.98 8.30 -20.11
N VAL A 236 -9.71 7.90 -20.23
CA VAL A 236 -9.27 6.58 -19.77
C VAL A 236 -8.27 6.73 -18.63
N ILE A 237 -8.57 6.15 -17.48
CA ILE A 237 -7.68 6.09 -16.34
C ILE A 237 -6.93 4.75 -16.40
N ILE A 238 -5.59 4.80 -16.35
CA ILE A 238 -4.76 3.59 -16.46
C ILE A 238 -3.89 3.46 -15.21
N PRO A 239 -4.37 2.75 -14.18
CA PRO A 239 -3.53 2.37 -13.04
C PRO A 239 -2.50 1.31 -13.45
N ILE A 240 -1.23 1.61 -13.23
CA ILE A 240 -0.10 0.68 -13.34
C ILE A 240 0.11 0.10 -11.95
N THR A 241 -0.20 -1.16 -11.77
CA THR A 241 -0.40 -1.79 -10.46
C THR A 241 0.30 -3.15 -10.35
N GLY A 242 0.25 -3.74 -9.16
CA GLY A 242 0.58 -5.13 -8.89
C GLY A 242 -0.22 -5.64 -7.69
N THR A 243 -0.72 -6.87 -7.77
CA THR A 243 -1.55 -7.45 -6.71
C THR A 243 -0.81 -7.61 -5.38
N TRP A 244 0.51 -7.61 -5.41
CA TRP A 244 1.43 -7.72 -4.29
C TRP A 244 1.71 -6.38 -3.57
N CYS A 245 1.26 -5.26 -4.12
CA CYS A 245 1.61 -3.91 -3.65
C CYS A 245 0.54 -3.38 -2.67
N PRO A 246 0.88 -3.04 -1.42
CA PRO A 246 -0.09 -2.54 -0.43
C PRO A 246 -0.84 -1.28 -0.86
N ASN A 247 -0.15 -0.28 -1.41
CA ASN A 247 -0.80 0.97 -1.86
C ASN A 247 -1.67 0.75 -3.10
N CYS A 248 -1.34 -0.23 -3.95
CA CYS A 248 -2.20 -0.63 -5.07
C CYS A 248 -3.52 -1.26 -4.61
N ILE A 249 -3.50 -1.93 -3.46
CA ILE A 249 -4.70 -2.46 -2.79
C ILE A 249 -5.61 -1.31 -2.38
N ASP A 250 -5.05 -0.25 -1.81
CA ASP A 250 -5.82 0.93 -1.38
C ASP A 250 -6.36 1.72 -2.57
N GLU A 251 -5.56 1.88 -3.62
CA GLU A 251 -6.01 2.51 -4.86
C GLU A 251 -7.17 1.74 -5.49
N ALA A 252 -7.10 0.40 -5.54
CA ALA A 252 -8.20 -0.42 -6.07
C ALA A 252 -9.47 -0.32 -5.22
N ALA A 253 -9.32 -0.27 -3.88
CA ALA A 253 -10.44 -0.08 -2.96
C ALA A 253 -11.13 1.29 -3.15
N PHE A 254 -10.39 2.31 -3.58
CA PHE A 254 -10.94 3.61 -3.97
C PHE A 254 -11.54 3.56 -5.38
N LEU A 255 -10.79 3.07 -6.39
CA LEU A 255 -11.17 3.17 -7.80
C LEU A 255 -12.40 2.33 -8.15
N SER A 256 -12.60 1.15 -7.53
CA SER A 256 -13.72 0.29 -7.89
C SER A 256 -15.08 0.94 -7.59
N PRO A 257 -15.40 1.39 -6.37
CA PRO A 257 -16.65 2.09 -6.10
C PRO A 257 -16.73 3.47 -6.81
N TRP A 258 -15.59 4.14 -7.03
CA TRP A 258 -15.54 5.37 -7.79
C TRP A 258 -15.98 5.15 -9.24
N TYR A 259 -15.46 4.10 -9.90
CA TYR A 259 -15.81 3.76 -11.30
C TYR A 259 -17.31 3.43 -11.43
N GLN A 260 -17.86 2.64 -10.53
CA GLN A 260 -19.28 2.32 -10.55
C GLN A 260 -20.18 3.55 -10.53
N LYS A 261 -19.77 4.61 -9.85
CA LYS A 261 -20.49 5.89 -9.79
C LYS A 261 -20.25 6.81 -10.99
N ASN A 262 -19.15 6.61 -11.74
CA ASN A 262 -18.70 7.56 -12.77
C ASN A 262 -18.65 7.01 -14.18
N LYS A 263 -18.79 5.69 -14.41
CA LYS A 263 -18.67 5.04 -15.73
C LYS A 263 -19.58 5.64 -16.81
N ASP A 264 -20.79 6.06 -16.43
CA ASP A 264 -21.78 6.62 -17.37
C ASP A 264 -21.46 8.08 -17.79
N ARG A 265 -20.42 8.69 -17.21
CA ARG A 265 -19.96 10.04 -17.55
C ARG A 265 -19.00 10.08 -18.75
N GLY A 266 -18.67 8.92 -19.35
CA GLY A 266 -17.69 8.85 -20.42
C GLY A 266 -16.26 8.59 -19.93
N VAL A 267 -16.13 7.89 -18.79
CA VAL A 267 -14.86 7.46 -18.21
C VAL A 267 -14.75 5.95 -18.28
N GLU A 268 -13.56 5.46 -18.63
CA GLU A 268 -13.21 4.06 -18.59
C GLU A 268 -11.93 3.85 -17.75
N ILE A 269 -11.72 2.62 -17.28
CA ILE A 269 -10.49 2.22 -16.58
C ILE A 269 -9.90 0.98 -17.24
N ILE A 270 -8.58 0.98 -17.44
CA ILE A 270 -7.79 -0.21 -17.82
C ILE A 270 -6.69 -0.36 -16.78
N THR A 271 -6.80 -1.30 -15.88
CA THR A 271 -5.72 -1.56 -14.92
C THR A 271 -4.69 -2.50 -15.53
N ILE A 272 -3.41 -2.08 -15.55
CA ILE A 272 -2.30 -2.90 -16.04
C ILE A 272 -1.54 -3.47 -14.85
N HIS A 273 -1.64 -4.80 -14.69
CA HIS A 273 -0.96 -5.53 -13.63
C HIS A 273 0.44 -5.97 -14.04
N TYR A 274 1.42 -5.63 -13.24
CA TYR A 274 2.77 -6.17 -13.33
C TYR A 274 3.03 -7.04 -12.09
N GLU A 275 3.32 -8.32 -12.32
CA GLU A 275 3.42 -9.29 -11.25
C GLU A 275 4.85 -9.73 -11.00
N ARG A 276 5.12 -10.32 -9.83
CA ARG A 276 6.47 -10.77 -9.45
C ARG A 276 6.91 -12.06 -10.15
N GLN A 277 6.01 -12.67 -10.93
CA GLN A 277 6.26 -13.86 -11.72
C GLN A 277 5.71 -13.65 -13.14
N THR A 278 6.39 -14.24 -14.12
CA THR A 278 5.97 -14.17 -15.54
C THR A 278 4.99 -15.25 -15.94
N ASP A 279 4.72 -16.21 -15.05
CA ASP A 279 3.74 -17.28 -15.29
C ASP A 279 2.33 -16.70 -15.41
N THR A 280 1.74 -16.88 -16.57
CA THR A 280 0.39 -16.38 -16.89
C THR A 280 -0.69 -17.03 -16.03
N ALA A 281 -0.55 -18.30 -15.66
CA ALA A 281 -1.52 -18.98 -14.79
C ALA A 281 -1.48 -18.39 -13.38
N PHE A 282 -0.29 -18.11 -12.88
CA PHE A 282 -0.13 -17.38 -11.62
C PHE A 282 -0.72 -15.97 -11.69
N ALA A 283 -0.38 -15.19 -12.72
CA ALA A 283 -0.89 -13.84 -12.91
C ALA A 283 -2.44 -13.83 -12.96
N ASN A 284 -3.04 -14.71 -13.75
CA ASN A 284 -4.49 -14.84 -13.83
C ASN A 284 -5.13 -15.21 -12.47
N LYS A 285 -4.51 -16.08 -11.68
CA LYS A 285 -5.00 -16.47 -10.35
C LYS A 285 -5.03 -15.25 -9.42
N VAL A 286 -3.93 -14.49 -9.31
CA VAL A 286 -3.85 -13.37 -8.38
C VAL A 286 -4.69 -12.18 -8.84
N MET A 287 -4.76 -11.91 -10.14
CA MET A 287 -5.63 -10.86 -10.71
C MET A 287 -7.12 -11.17 -10.49
N ARG A 288 -7.56 -12.43 -10.64
CA ARG A 288 -8.95 -12.83 -10.32
C ARG A 288 -9.29 -12.66 -8.86
N ARG A 289 -8.36 -13.01 -7.94
CA ARG A 289 -8.53 -12.75 -6.50
C ARG A 289 -8.66 -11.26 -6.23
N PHE A 290 -7.82 -10.44 -6.84
CA PHE A 290 -7.84 -8.99 -6.72
C PHE A 290 -9.16 -8.42 -7.23
N ARG A 291 -9.61 -8.86 -8.41
CA ARG A 291 -10.92 -8.49 -8.98
C ARG A 291 -12.08 -8.80 -8.04
N ASN A 292 -12.12 -10.03 -7.53
CA ASN A 292 -13.19 -10.49 -6.63
C ASN A 292 -13.17 -9.76 -5.30
N ARG A 293 -11.98 -9.44 -4.77
CA ARG A 293 -11.82 -8.73 -3.50
C ARG A 293 -12.43 -7.33 -3.55
N PHE A 294 -12.24 -6.62 -4.66
CA PHE A 294 -12.64 -5.23 -4.81
C PHE A 294 -13.87 -5.03 -5.70
N ASP A 295 -14.53 -6.10 -6.13
CA ASP A 295 -15.67 -6.05 -7.07
C ASP A 295 -15.38 -5.20 -8.31
N ILE A 296 -14.21 -5.44 -8.95
CA ILE A 296 -13.74 -4.65 -10.09
C ILE A 296 -14.56 -4.94 -11.33
N GLN A 297 -15.19 -3.91 -11.90
CA GLN A 297 -16.05 -3.98 -13.07
C GLN A 297 -15.39 -3.44 -14.36
N TYR A 298 -14.16 -2.97 -14.28
CA TYR A 298 -13.37 -2.48 -15.41
C TYR A 298 -12.32 -3.52 -15.85
N ASP A 299 -11.64 -3.23 -16.98
CA ASP A 299 -10.65 -4.16 -17.50
C ASP A 299 -9.39 -4.23 -16.66
N GLN A 300 -8.88 -5.44 -16.54
CA GLN A 300 -7.63 -5.77 -15.91
C GLN A 300 -6.80 -6.60 -16.87
N VAL A 301 -5.60 -6.15 -17.19
CA VAL A 301 -4.70 -6.81 -18.14
C VAL A 301 -3.35 -7.11 -17.52
N PHE A 302 -2.67 -8.13 -18.02
CA PHE A 302 -1.34 -8.53 -17.57
C PHE A 302 -0.26 -7.87 -18.42
N GLY A 303 0.51 -6.95 -17.83
CA GLY A 303 1.59 -6.20 -18.47
C GLY A 303 2.96 -6.89 -18.41
N GLY A 304 3.11 -7.95 -17.60
CA GLY A 304 4.35 -8.70 -17.47
C GLY A 304 5.02 -8.64 -16.09
N MET A 305 6.35 -8.74 -16.08
CA MET A 305 7.17 -8.74 -14.86
C MET A 305 7.21 -7.38 -14.19
N ALA A 306 7.06 -7.36 -12.87
CA ALA A 306 7.13 -6.15 -12.04
C ALA A 306 8.56 -5.60 -11.93
N ASN A 307 8.98 -4.84 -12.92
CA ASN A 307 10.19 -4.04 -12.88
C ASN A 307 10.04 -2.77 -13.73
N SER A 308 10.81 -1.75 -13.41
CA SER A 308 10.73 -0.43 -14.03
C SER A 308 10.96 -0.46 -15.54
N ASP A 309 11.94 -1.26 -16.02
CA ASP A 309 12.28 -1.33 -17.45
C ASP A 309 11.17 -2.00 -18.27
N THR A 310 10.49 -3.01 -17.70
CA THR A 310 9.35 -3.64 -18.37
C THR A 310 8.22 -2.62 -18.54
N VAL A 311 7.84 -1.91 -17.47
CA VAL A 311 6.78 -0.88 -17.54
C VAL A 311 7.12 0.20 -18.57
N ARG A 312 8.35 0.75 -18.51
CA ARG A 312 8.80 1.81 -19.42
C ARG A 312 8.75 1.37 -20.88
N ARG A 313 9.30 0.19 -21.19
CA ARG A 313 9.29 -0.36 -22.57
C ARG A 313 7.88 -0.64 -23.08
N THR A 314 7.04 -1.23 -22.24
CA THR A 314 5.69 -1.64 -22.64
C THR A 314 4.77 -0.45 -22.92
N LEU A 315 4.93 0.63 -22.17
CA LEU A 315 4.06 1.81 -22.26
C LEU A 315 4.71 3.01 -22.95
N GLY A 316 6.00 2.92 -23.29
CA GLY A 316 6.74 4.03 -23.88
C GLY A 316 6.98 5.19 -22.94
N LEU A 317 6.96 4.93 -21.62
CA LEU A 317 7.20 5.97 -20.61
C LEU A 317 8.70 6.29 -20.52
N PRO A 318 9.09 7.57 -20.46
CA PRO A 318 10.49 7.96 -20.31
C PRO A 318 11.06 7.54 -18.95
N GLU A 319 10.20 7.51 -17.92
CA GLU A 319 10.55 7.07 -16.57
C GLU A 319 9.35 6.37 -15.91
N PHE A 320 9.66 5.51 -14.93
CA PHE A 320 8.67 4.89 -14.03
C PHE A 320 9.28 4.80 -12.63
N LYS A 321 8.61 5.40 -11.66
CA LYS A 321 9.16 5.59 -10.31
C LYS A 321 8.70 4.53 -9.32
N SER A 322 7.41 4.20 -9.31
CA SER A 322 6.82 3.33 -8.29
C SER A 322 5.48 2.73 -8.67
N TYR A 323 5.04 1.75 -7.89
CA TYR A 323 3.68 1.23 -7.89
C TYR A 323 2.91 1.78 -6.66
N PRO A 324 1.65 2.23 -6.82
CA PRO A 324 0.97 2.43 -8.10
C PRO A 324 1.48 3.69 -8.83
N THR A 325 1.25 3.76 -10.12
CA THR A 325 1.33 4.98 -10.92
C THR A 325 0.11 5.01 -11.83
N THR A 326 -0.65 6.10 -11.80
CA THR A 326 -1.89 6.24 -12.54
C THR A 326 -1.75 7.27 -13.65
N LEU A 327 -2.08 6.86 -14.88
CA LEU A 327 -2.09 7.72 -16.05
C LEU A 327 -3.52 8.19 -16.33
N PHE A 328 -3.69 9.47 -16.59
CA PHE A 328 -4.94 10.06 -17.06
C PHE A 328 -4.81 10.32 -18.55
N VAL A 329 -5.63 9.65 -19.35
CA VAL A 329 -5.60 9.72 -20.81
C VAL A 329 -6.83 10.49 -21.30
N ASP A 330 -6.59 11.49 -22.14
CA ASP A 330 -7.65 12.33 -22.73
C ASP A 330 -8.46 11.59 -23.82
N LYS A 331 -9.55 12.19 -24.27
CA LYS A 331 -10.42 11.64 -25.32
C LYS A 331 -9.73 11.40 -26.67
N LYS A 332 -8.53 11.98 -26.88
CA LYS A 332 -7.71 11.81 -28.09
C LYS A 332 -6.64 10.71 -27.93
N GLY A 333 -6.58 10.08 -26.74
CA GLY A 333 -5.64 9.02 -26.43
C GLY A 333 -4.24 9.54 -26.01
N ASN A 334 -4.12 10.78 -25.56
CA ASN A 334 -2.85 11.32 -25.05
C ASN A 334 -2.84 11.29 -23.53
N VAL A 335 -1.67 11.01 -22.95
CA VAL A 335 -1.45 11.14 -21.50
C VAL A 335 -1.48 12.62 -21.12
N ALA A 336 -2.46 12.99 -20.32
CA ALA A 336 -2.67 14.35 -19.82
C ALA A 336 -2.01 14.58 -18.48
N LYS A 337 -1.98 13.54 -17.61
CA LYS A 337 -1.36 13.60 -16.29
C LYS A 337 -0.85 12.23 -15.86
N ILE A 338 0.24 12.22 -15.13
CA ILE A 338 0.80 11.05 -14.46
C ILE A 338 0.81 11.33 -12.95
N HIS A 339 0.21 10.44 -12.17
CA HIS A 339 0.23 10.49 -10.70
C HIS A 339 1.01 9.29 -10.16
N SER A 340 1.98 9.54 -9.27
CA SER A 340 2.78 8.49 -8.62
C SER A 340 2.32 8.24 -7.20
N GLY A 341 2.33 6.98 -6.82
CA GLY A 341 1.97 6.57 -5.47
C GLY A 341 0.47 6.69 -5.19
N TYR A 342 0.12 6.47 -3.94
CA TYR A 342 -1.24 6.63 -3.43
C TYR A 342 -1.18 7.19 -2.01
N SER A 343 -1.87 8.28 -1.78
CA SER A 343 -2.06 8.87 -0.45
C SER A 343 -3.35 8.32 0.12
N GLY A 344 -3.26 7.24 0.91
CA GLY A 344 -4.42 6.56 1.49
C GLY A 344 -5.06 7.31 2.67
N PRO A 345 -6.20 6.81 3.20
CA PRO A 345 -6.96 7.47 4.26
C PRO A 345 -6.16 7.77 5.54
N ALA A 346 -5.11 6.98 5.84
CA ALA A 346 -4.22 7.21 6.97
C ALA A 346 -3.48 8.56 6.91
N THR A 347 -3.34 9.15 5.73
CA THR A 347 -2.62 10.41 5.49
C THR A 347 -3.44 11.66 5.82
N GLY A 348 -4.74 11.53 6.13
CA GLY A 348 -5.63 12.64 6.48
C GLY A 348 -5.77 13.63 5.33
N ARG A 349 -5.35 14.89 5.54
CA ARG A 349 -5.52 15.95 4.52
C ARG A 349 -4.94 15.59 3.15
N PHE A 350 -3.86 14.81 3.09
CA PHE A 350 -3.25 14.41 1.80
C PHE A 350 -4.14 13.44 1.02
N TYR A 351 -4.95 12.65 1.72
CA TYR A 351 -5.99 11.86 1.08
C TYR A 351 -7.12 12.74 0.52
N ASP A 352 -7.56 13.74 1.28
CA ASP A 352 -8.58 14.68 0.81
C ASP A 352 -8.08 15.48 -0.41
N GLU A 353 -6.83 15.94 -0.38
CA GLU A 353 -6.15 16.60 -1.51
C GLU A 353 -6.08 15.65 -2.72
N PHE A 354 -5.67 14.40 -2.53
CA PHE A 354 -5.64 13.38 -3.60
C PHE A 354 -7.02 13.18 -4.22
N LEU A 355 -8.07 13.00 -3.40
CA LEU A 355 -9.43 12.82 -3.90
C LEU A 355 -9.90 14.01 -4.74
N LYS A 356 -9.61 15.22 -4.26
CA LYS A 356 -9.94 16.43 -4.98
C LYS A 356 -9.21 16.53 -6.32
N ASP A 357 -7.89 16.37 -6.32
CA ASP A 357 -7.04 16.49 -7.50
C ASP A 357 -7.36 15.42 -8.56
N PHE A 358 -7.70 14.21 -8.11
CA PHE A 358 -8.14 13.12 -8.97
C PHE A 358 -9.45 13.47 -9.70
N ASN A 359 -10.46 13.95 -8.96
CA ASN A 359 -11.75 14.30 -9.53
C ASN A 359 -11.65 15.56 -10.41
N ASP A 360 -10.90 16.57 -10.00
CA ASP A 360 -10.69 17.79 -10.78
C ASP A 360 -10.04 17.50 -12.14
N GLU A 361 -9.04 16.58 -12.18
CA GLU A 361 -8.41 16.18 -13.45
C GLU A 361 -9.38 15.43 -14.36
N VAL A 362 -10.15 14.48 -13.82
CA VAL A 362 -11.18 13.77 -14.59
C VAL A 362 -12.22 14.76 -15.13
N ASP A 363 -12.72 15.66 -14.30
CA ASP A 363 -13.73 16.66 -14.69
C ASP A 363 -13.23 17.63 -15.77
N LYS A 364 -11.95 18.01 -15.70
CA LYS A 364 -11.27 18.81 -16.72
C LYS A 364 -11.22 18.06 -18.05
N LEU A 365 -10.75 16.81 -18.06
CA LEU A 365 -10.63 16.02 -19.28
C LEU A 365 -11.98 15.66 -19.90
N LEU A 366 -13.03 15.52 -19.11
CA LEU A 366 -14.40 15.31 -19.61
C LEU A 366 -14.96 16.54 -20.32
N LYS A 367 -14.51 17.76 -20.01
CA LYS A 367 -14.92 19.02 -20.63
C LYS A 367 -14.18 19.32 -21.96
N GLU A 368 -13.00 18.72 -22.16
CA GLU A 368 -12.24 18.79 -23.42
C GLU A 368 -12.90 17.93 -24.52
#